data_81759eb6c668e95339d69f8b9dd82c63
#
_entry.id   81759eb6c668e95339d69f8b9dd82c63
#
_cell.length_a   1.000
_cell.length_b   1.000
_cell.length_c   1.000
_cell.angle_alpha   90.00
_cell.angle_beta   90.00
_cell.angle_gamma   90.00
#
_symmetry.space_group_name_H-M   'P 1'
#
loop_
_entity.id
_entity.type
_entity.pdbx_description
1 polymer ?
#
loop_
_entity_poly.entity_id
_entity_poly.type
_entity_poly.pdbx_seq_one_letter_code
_entity_poly.pdbx_strand_id
1 'polypeptide(L)'
;MKLAMIGMKDESHAAEVHEEAGQDPLPLLDGPLDPLFKLYSLTVGWPVGFGLMAAAVGGSAAVLPVMPFERMQHLWPQPLMGLAGRIASYGKLEIERHPSLDPARAAMFCMNHTSMLDAHVACASIPQAFCGMQHAHHFSIPVYGWLMKIANGIGVKKGEGGQFEGVREQMLDRAARGVSVLVFPEGRRTQNGRILPFKRGVFLMARDAEMPVCVLAVRGLWGTLRRNEWVLRPGDVRAYVGPQIETRGLSDAQLDELARRMQRFTSNYVEHGILGDPLAIDPRRPADGL
;
A
#
# COMPACT_ATOMS: atom_id res chain seq x y z
N MET A 1 18.56 3.00 -31.25
CA MET A 1 18.65 2.60 -29.84
C MET A 1 17.35 2.83 -29.03
N LYS A 2 16.26 3.31 -29.62
CA LYS A 2 14.95 3.54 -28.95
C LYS A 2 13.91 2.41 -29.12
N LEU A 3 14.08 1.50 -30.09
CA LEU A 3 13.10 0.42 -30.35
C LEU A 3 13.33 -0.85 -29.50
N ALA A 4 14.53 -1.06 -28.96
CA ALA A 4 14.83 -2.25 -28.14
C ALA A 4 14.25 -2.19 -26.71
N MET A 5 13.91 -1.00 -26.21
CA MET A 5 13.33 -0.84 -24.85
C MET A 5 11.81 -1.08 -24.76
N ILE A 6 11.10 -1.08 -25.89
CA ILE A 6 9.64 -1.29 -25.92
C ILE A 6 9.32 -2.79 -25.85
N GLY A 7 10.13 -3.65 -26.46
CA GLY A 7 9.97 -5.11 -26.41
C GLY A 7 10.23 -5.73 -25.04
N MET A 8 11.23 -5.23 -24.30
CA MET A 8 11.57 -5.77 -22.97
C MET A 8 10.52 -5.52 -21.88
N LYS A 9 9.62 -4.54 -22.06
CA LYS A 9 8.55 -4.25 -21.05
C LYS A 9 7.36 -5.20 -21.14
N ASP A 10 7.08 -5.75 -22.31
CA ASP A 10 5.95 -6.66 -22.51
C ASP A 10 6.31 -8.10 -22.11
N GLU A 11 7.54 -8.52 -22.36
CA GLU A 11 8.02 -9.85 -22.00
C GLU A 11 8.19 -10.02 -20.47
N SER A 12 8.66 -9.00 -19.75
CA SER A 12 8.76 -9.06 -18.29
C SER A 12 7.38 -9.13 -17.62
N HIS A 13 6.41 -8.40 -18.15
CA HIS A 13 5.04 -8.41 -17.61
C HIS A 13 4.32 -9.73 -17.92
N ALA A 14 4.54 -10.28 -19.11
CA ALA A 14 4.03 -11.60 -19.48
C ALA A 14 4.68 -12.71 -18.65
N ALA A 15 5.99 -12.65 -18.42
CA ALA A 15 6.70 -13.60 -17.56
C ALA A 15 6.22 -13.53 -16.10
N GLU A 16 6.05 -12.33 -15.53
CA GLU A 16 5.48 -12.14 -14.18
C GLU A 16 4.07 -12.73 -14.05
N VAL A 17 3.23 -12.57 -15.06
CA VAL A 17 1.86 -13.14 -15.08
C VAL A 17 1.90 -14.67 -15.19
N HIS A 18 2.83 -15.22 -15.98
CA HIS A 18 3.02 -16.67 -16.11
C HIS A 18 3.59 -17.29 -14.83
N GLU A 19 4.52 -16.61 -14.16
CA GLU A 19 5.09 -17.07 -12.88
C GLU A 19 4.03 -17.13 -11.77
N GLU A 20 3.16 -16.11 -11.68
CA GLU A 20 2.04 -16.11 -10.74
C GLU A 20 1.00 -17.21 -11.04
N ALA A 21 0.73 -17.48 -12.31
CA ALA A 21 -0.21 -18.52 -12.73
C ALA A 21 0.27 -19.95 -12.40
N GLY A 22 1.57 -20.15 -12.24
CA GLY A 22 2.18 -21.44 -11.89
C GLY A 22 2.22 -21.74 -10.38
N GLN A 23 1.85 -20.78 -9.52
CA GLN A 23 1.86 -20.95 -8.07
C GLN A 23 0.45 -21.18 -7.53
N ASP A 24 0.29 -22.16 -6.64
CA ASP A 24 -0.97 -22.38 -5.95
C ASP A 24 -1.39 -21.14 -5.16
N PRO A 25 -2.66 -20.73 -5.23
CA PRO A 25 -3.17 -19.61 -4.44
C PRO A 25 -3.08 -19.89 -2.95
N LEU A 26 -2.98 -18.83 -2.16
CA LEU A 26 -3.08 -18.97 -0.71
C LEU A 26 -4.44 -19.57 -0.31
N PRO A 27 -4.49 -20.39 0.74
CA PRO A 27 -5.72 -21.05 1.18
C PRO A 27 -6.82 -20.04 1.52
N LEU A 28 -8.05 -20.42 1.24
CA LEU A 28 -9.25 -19.58 1.33
C LEU A 28 -10.21 -20.12 2.39
N LEU A 29 -10.97 -19.20 2.97
CA LEU A 29 -12.06 -19.51 3.89
C LEU A 29 -13.39 -19.61 3.12
N ASP A 30 -13.46 -20.49 2.11
CA ASP A 30 -14.72 -20.80 1.42
C ASP A 30 -15.47 -21.88 2.21
N GLY A 31 -16.77 -21.69 2.40
CA GLY A 31 -17.53 -22.63 3.21
C GLY A 31 -19.04 -22.38 3.26
N PRO A 32 -19.77 -23.17 4.06
CA PRO A 32 -21.24 -23.13 4.14
C PRO A 32 -21.82 -21.79 4.61
N LEU A 33 -20.99 -20.90 5.18
CA LEU A 33 -21.39 -19.57 5.64
C LEU A 33 -21.38 -18.49 4.55
N ASP A 34 -21.03 -18.82 3.30
CA ASP A 34 -20.97 -17.87 2.17
C ASP A 34 -22.27 -17.04 1.98
N PRO A 35 -23.49 -17.57 2.15
CA PRO A 35 -24.70 -16.76 2.09
C PRO A 35 -24.77 -15.66 3.16
N LEU A 36 -24.29 -15.94 4.37
CA LEU A 36 -24.24 -14.96 5.46
C LEU A 36 -23.22 -13.87 5.17
N PHE A 37 -22.07 -14.22 4.60
CA PHE A 37 -21.05 -13.25 4.20
C PHE A 37 -21.54 -12.35 3.06
N LYS A 38 -22.29 -12.90 2.11
CA LYS A 38 -22.97 -12.12 1.05
C LYS A 38 -23.98 -11.13 1.66
N LEU A 39 -24.81 -11.59 2.59
CA LEU A 39 -25.77 -10.75 3.28
C LEU A 39 -25.08 -9.63 4.06
N TYR A 40 -24.06 -9.97 4.86
CA TYR A 40 -23.27 -8.97 5.60
C TYR A 40 -22.62 -7.95 4.64
N SER A 41 -22.02 -8.41 3.56
CA SER A 41 -21.37 -7.52 2.59
C SER A 41 -22.35 -6.51 1.99
N LEU A 42 -23.57 -6.97 1.64
CA LEU A 42 -24.59 -6.14 1.01
C LEU A 42 -25.27 -5.19 1.99
N THR A 43 -25.51 -5.61 3.24
CA THR A 43 -26.34 -4.87 4.21
C THR A 43 -25.48 -4.02 5.18
N VAL A 44 -24.27 -4.41 5.47
CA VAL A 44 -23.39 -3.75 6.44
C VAL A 44 -22.08 -3.31 5.80
N GLY A 45 -21.30 -4.24 5.26
CA GLY A 45 -19.91 -3.97 4.86
C GLY A 45 -19.79 -2.85 3.85
N TRP A 46 -20.41 -2.98 2.69
CA TRP A 46 -20.34 -1.96 1.65
C TRP A 46 -21.12 -0.68 1.96
N PRO A 47 -22.40 -0.74 2.45
CA PRO A 47 -23.11 0.49 2.78
C PRO A 47 -22.41 1.33 3.83
N VAL A 48 -21.91 0.71 4.90
CA VAL A 48 -21.19 1.43 5.96
C VAL A 48 -19.84 1.93 5.43
N GLY A 49 -19.11 1.11 4.69
CA GLY A 49 -17.81 1.51 4.10
C GLY A 49 -17.94 2.73 3.17
N PHE A 50 -18.92 2.71 2.26
CA PHE A 50 -19.20 3.85 1.37
C PHE A 50 -19.73 5.07 2.14
N GLY A 51 -20.56 4.86 3.17
CA GLY A 51 -21.05 5.93 4.05
C GLY A 51 -19.91 6.64 4.78
N LEU A 52 -18.97 5.88 5.35
CA LEU A 52 -17.78 6.42 6.01
C LEU A 52 -16.86 7.16 5.02
N MET A 53 -16.69 6.62 3.81
CA MET A 53 -15.93 7.29 2.76
C MET A 53 -16.59 8.62 2.35
N ALA A 54 -17.92 8.64 2.16
CA ALA A 54 -18.66 9.86 1.83
C ALA A 54 -18.56 10.89 2.95
N ALA A 55 -18.63 10.46 4.20
CA ALA A 55 -18.44 11.32 5.37
C ALA A 55 -17.01 11.89 5.44
N ALA A 56 -16.01 11.07 5.14
CA ALA A 56 -14.62 11.53 5.05
C ALA A 56 -14.44 12.62 3.97
N VAL A 57 -15.02 12.41 2.78
CA VAL A 57 -14.98 13.40 1.68
C VAL A 57 -15.73 14.68 2.04
N GLY A 58 -16.99 14.56 2.46
CA GLY A 58 -17.84 15.71 2.76
C GLY A 58 -17.30 16.56 3.90
N GLY A 59 -16.88 15.92 4.99
CA GLY A 59 -16.26 16.60 6.12
C GLY A 59 -14.94 17.28 5.72
N SER A 60 -14.11 16.60 4.93
CA SER A 60 -12.85 17.18 4.44
C SER A 60 -13.09 18.40 3.55
N ALA A 61 -14.03 18.31 2.61
CA ALA A 61 -14.36 19.42 1.73
C ALA A 61 -14.86 20.67 2.50
N ALA A 62 -15.61 20.47 3.59
CA ALA A 62 -16.11 21.55 4.43
C ALA A 62 -15.00 22.27 5.22
N VAL A 63 -13.93 21.57 5.58
CA VAL A 63 -12.87 22.09 6.48
C VAL A 63 -11.61 22.53 5.73
N LEU A 64 -11.36 22.03 4.52
CA LEU A 64 -10.20 22.42 3.70
C LEU A 64 -9.98 23.94 3.56
N PRO A 65 -11.02 24.79 3.47
CA PRO A 65 -10.81 26.23 3.38
C PRO A 65 -10.14 26.86 4.61
N VAL A 66 -10.21 26.20 5.77
CA VAL A 66 -9.73 26.75 7.05
C VAL A 66 -8.60 25.94 7.70
N MET A 67 -8.35 24.72 7.20
CA MET A 67 -7.33 23.83 7.74
C MET A 67 -6.60 23.06 6.63
N PRO A 68 -5.26 23.05 6.61
CA PRO A 68 -4.49 22.26 5.65
C PRO A 68 -4.73 20.75 5.85
N PHE A 69 -4.69 20.00 4.74
CA PHE A 69 -4.99 18.58 4.71
C PHE A 69 -4.15 17.76 5.71
N GLU A 70 -2.87 18.09 5.84
CA GLU A 70 -1.93 17.38 6.71
C GLU A 70 -2.35 17.39 8.19
N ARG A 71 -2.98 18.48 8.63
CA ARG A 71 -3.54 18.58 10.00
C ARG A 71 -4.91 17.91 10.10
N MET A 72 -5.73 18.05 9.07
CA MET A 72 -7.08 17.52 9.04
C MET A 72 -7.11 15.99 8.96
N GLN A 73 -6.17 15.38 8.26
CA GLN A 73 -6.20 13.95 7.93
C GLN A 73 -6.38 13.06 9.17
N HIS A 74 -5.72 13.39 10.28
CA HIS A 74 -5.81 12.64 11.53
C HIS A 74 -7.11 12.84 12.29
N LEU A 75 -7.86 13.92 12.02
CA LEU A 75 -9.08 14.25 12.78
C LEU A 75 -10.23 13.31 12.43
N TRP A 76 -10.47 13.07 11.14
CA TRP A 76 -11.54 12.13 10.72
C TRP A 76 -11.30 11.37 9.42
N PRO A 77 -10.70 11.90 8.31
CA PRO A 77 -10.62 11.12 7.07
C PRO A 77 -9.89 9.79 7.27
N GLN A 78 -8.71 9.82 7.88
CA GLN A 78 -7.91 8.63 8.14
C GLN A 78 -8.56 7.70 9.17
N PRO A 79 -9.05 8.17 10.34
CA PRO A 79 -9.80 7.34 11.26
C PRO A 79 -11.07 6.71 10.67
N LEU A 80 -11.86 7.45 9.87
CA LEU A 80 -13.06 6.92 9.23
C LEU A 80 -12.71 5.82 8.21
N MET A 81 -11.68 6.03 7.40
CA MET A 81 -11.22 5.02 6.45
C MET A 81 -10.66 3.79 7.18
N GLY A 82 -9.90 3.98 8.27
CA GLY A 82 -9.43 2.90 9.13
C GLY A 82 -10.57 2.11 9.79
N LEU A 83 -11.62 2.80 10.23
CA LEU A 83 -12.84 2.17 10.76
C LEU A 83 -13.57 1.35 9.68
N ALA A 84 -13.66 1.86 8.45
CA ALA A 84 -14.22 1.10 7.33
C ALA A 84 -13.44 -0.21 7.09
N GLY A 85 -12.10 -0.17 7.17
CA GLY A 85 -11.25 -1.36 7.08
C GLY A 85 -11.50 -2.36 8.20
N ARG A 86 -11.68 -1.88 9.43
CA ARG A 86 -12.02 -2.75 10.58
C ARG A 86 -13.40 -3.41 10.42
N ILE A 87 -14.39 -2.68 9.95
CA ILE A 87 -15.73 -3.22 9.68
C ILE A 87 -15.64 -4.27 8.57
N ALA A 88 -14.96 -3.97 7.47
CA ALA A 88 -14.77 -4.91 6.37
C ALA A 88 -14.04 -6.19 6.78
N SER A 89 -13.14 -6.12 7.78
CA SER A 89 -12.43 -7.28 8.36
C SER A 89 -13.12 -7.85 9.59
N TYR A 90 -14.39 -7.58 9.80
CA TYR A 90 -15.17 -8.07 10.95
C TYR A 90 -14.54 -7.72 12.32
N GLY A 91 -13.85 -6.59 12.41
CA GLY A 91 -13.18 -6.11 13.61
C GLY A 91 -11.84 -6.78 13.94
N LYS A 92 -11.40 -7.75 13.14
CA LYS A 92 -10.19 -8.55 13.38
C LYS A 92 -8.91 -7.94 12.77
N LEU A 93 -8.76 -6.64 12.79
CA LEU A 93 -7.54 -5.96 12.35
C LEU A 93 -6.61 -5.72 13.53
N GLU A 94 -5.52 -6.47 13.60
CA GLU A 94 -4.41 -6.26 14.53
C GLU A 94 -3.30 -5.46 13.86
N ILE A 95 -2.73 -4.49 14.57
CA ILE A 95 -1.67 -3.62 14.05
C ILE A 95 -0.52 -3.62 15.03
N GLU A 96 0.65 -4.05 14.55
CA GLU A 96 1.92 -3.98 15.27
C GLU A 96 2.82 -2.94 14.60
N ARG A 97 3.49 -2.11 15.40
CA ARG A 97 4.44 -1.10 14.92
C ARG A 97 5.78 -1.30 15.57
N HIS A 98 6.84 -1.23 14.76
CA HIS A 98 8.20 -1.32 15.30
C HIS A 98 8.47 -0.14 16.26
N PRO A 99 9.08 -0.38 17.44
CA PRO A 99 9.29 0.66 18.45
C PRO A 99 10.12 1.87 17.98
N SER A 100 10.99 1.68 16.99
CA SER A 100 11.80 2.78 16.42
C SER A 100 11.11 3.56 15.31
N LEU A 101 9.85 3.26 14.99
CA LEU A 101 9.09 4.06 14.03
C LEU A 101 8.83 5.46 14.59
N ASP A 102 9.34 6.48 13.92
CA ASP A 102 9.10 7.88 14.28
C ASP A 102 7.89 8.42 13.49
N PRO A 103 6.72 8.63 14.13
CA PRO A 103 5.54 9.15 13.47
C PRO A 103 5.66 10.63 13.05
N ALA A 104 6.65 11.37 13.56
CA ALA A 104 6.90 12.76 13.17
C ALA A 104 7.70 12.86 11.86
N ARG A 105 8.29 11.77 11.41
CA ARG A 105 9.15 11.74 10.23
C ARG A 105 8.43 11.16 9.02
N ALA A 106 8.35 11.93 7.94
CA ALA A 106 7.81 11.44 6.67
C ALA A 106 8.63 10.26 6.11
N ALA A 107 7.93 9.26 5.57
CA ALA A 107 8.53 8.07 4.99
C ALA A 107 7.72 7.57 3.78
N MET A 108 8.35 6.80 2.91
CA MET A 108 7.66 6.03 1.89
C MET A 108 7.28 4.66 2.45
N PHE A 109 5.99 4.45 2.68
CA PHE A 109 5.46 3.17 3.13
C PHE A 109 5.26 2.24 1.94
N CYS A 110 6.03 1.17 1.90
CA CYS A 110 5.98 0.11 0.89
C CYS A 110 5.06 -1.00 1.39
N MET A 111 3.85 -1.09 0.84
CA MET A 111 2.82 -2.05 1.25
C MET A 111 2.60 -3.09 0.14
N ASN A 112 2.39 -4.35 0.52
CA ASN A 112 1.94 -5.38 -0.41
C ASN A 112 0.52 -5.09 -0.92
N HIS A 113 0.22 -5.53 -2.14
CA HIS A 113 -1.02 -5.16 -2.83
C HIS A 113 -1.91 -6.37 -3.11
N THR A 114 -2.85 -6.63 -2.23
CA THR A 114 -3.68 -7.84 -2.27
C THR A 114 -5.17 -7.56 -2.47
N SER A 115 -5.67 -6.43 -1.98
CA SER A 115 -7.10 -6.18 -1.87
C SER A 115 -7.49 -4.73 -2.20
N MET A 116 -8.77 -4.47 -2.43
CA MET A 116 -9.31 -3.11 -2.44
C MET A 116 -9.30 -2.48 -1.04
N LEU A 117 -9.20 -3.28 0.00
CA LEU A 117 -9.15 -2.83 1.40
C LEU A 117 -7.75 -2.37 1.83
N ASP A 118 -6.72 -2.51 1.01
CA ASP A 118 -5.34 -2.16 1.34
C ASP A 118 -5.22 -0.70 1.82
N ALA A 119 -5.86 0.24 1.11
CA ALA A 119 -5.86 1.66 1.51
C ALA A 119 -6.55 1.90 2.86
N HIS A 120 -7.59 1.14 3.20
CA HIS A 120 -8.29 1.23 4.47
C HIS A 120 -7.43 0.71 5.62
N VAL A 121 -6.71 -0.39 5.40
CA VAL A 121 -5.77 -0.93 6.39
C VAL A 121 -4.56 0.00 6.54
N ALA A 122 -4.07 0.61 5.45
CA ALA A 122 -3.02 1.63 5.53
C ALA A 122 -3.46 2.83 6.39
N CYS A 123 -4.70 3.31 6.22
CA CYS A 123 -5.28 4.38 7.05
C CYS A 123 -5.33 4.03 8.55
N ALA A 124 -5.56 2.76 8.88
CA ALA A 124 -5.52 2.29 10.28
C ALA A 124 -4.09 2.11 10.81
N SER A 125 -3.13 1.80 9.93
CA SER A 125 -1.79 1.34 10.31
C SER A 125 -0.76 2.45 10.34
N ILE A 126 -0.78 3.38 9.38
CA ILE A 126 0.18 4.48 9.26
C ILE A 126 -0.18 5.57 10.28
N PRO A 127 0.72 5.91 11.22
CA PRO A 127 0.41 6.85 12.30
C PRO A 127 0.48 8.33 11.88
N GLN A 128 1.19 8.66 10.80
CA GLN A 128 1.34 10.04 10.30
C GLN A 128 0.47 10.33 9.07
N ALA A 129 0.41 11.61 8.70
CA ALA A 129 -0.25 12.04 7.47
C ALA A 129 0.44 11.42 6.25
N PHE A 130 -0.34 10.89 5.32
CA PHE A 130 0.19 10.29 4.10
C PHE A 130 -0.73 10.51 2.89
N CYS A 131 -0.17 10.43 1.71
CA CYS A 131 -0.89 10.35 0.45
C CYS A 131 -0.58 9.02 -0.27
N GLY A 132 -1.50 8.57 -1.13
CA GLY A 132 -1.29 7.38 -1.95
C GLY A 132 -0.67 7.72 -3.31
N MET A 133 0.24 6.89 -3.79
CA MET A 133 0.71 6.89 -5.18
C MET A 133 -0.12 5.87 -5.97
N GLN A 134 -0.76 6.29 -7.05
CA GLN A 134 -1.65 5.43 -7.81
C GLN A 134 -1.77 5.84 -9.28
N HIS A 135 -2.42 5.02 -10.08
CA HIS A 135 -2.65 5.32 -11.49
C HIS A 135 -3.54 6.56 -11.67
N ALA A 136 -3.12 7.48 -12.55
CA ALA A 136 -3.77 8.78 -12.74
C ALA A 136 -5.27 8.69 -13.08
N HIS A 137 -5.73 7.62 -13.79
CA HIS A 137 -7.15 7.46 -14.10
C HIS A 137 -8.03 7.22 -12.86
N HIS A 138 -7.49 6.76 -11.73
CA HIS A 138 -8.25 6.57 -10.50
C HIS A 138 -8.81 7.88 -9.93
N PHE A 139 -8.18 9.02 -10.27
CA PHE A 139 -8.66 10.34 -9.84
C PHE A 139 -9.96 10.77 -10.54
N SER A 140 -10.40 10.08 -11.59
CA SER A 140 -11.69 10.31 -12.24
C SER A 140 -12.84 9.49 -11.66
N ILE A 141 -12.55 8.50 -10.78
CA ILE A 141 -13.59 7.67 -10.14
C ILE A 141 -14.37 8.52 -9.13
N PRO A 142 -15.71 8.61 -9.25
CA PRO A 142 -16.53 9.37 -8.31
C PRO A 142 -16.29 8.92 -6.85
N VAL A 143 -16.37 9.83 -5.91
CA VAL A 143 -16.11 9.68 -4.48
C VAL A 143 -14.67 9.30 -4.18
N TYR A 144 -14.19 8.17 -4.70
CA TYR A 144 -12.82 7.69 -4.48
C TYR A 144 -11.78 8.68 -5.04
N GLY A 145 -11.94 9.13 -6.29
CA GLY A 145 -11.03 10.09 -6.91
C GLY A 145 -11.07 11.46 -6.21
N TRP A 146 -12.22 11.86 -5.69
CA TRP A 146 -12.33 13.08 -4.88
C TRP A 146 -11.55 12.97 -3.59
N LEU A 147 -11.68 11.84 -2.87
CA LEU A 147 -10.89 11.58 -1.67
C LEU A 147 -9.40 11.59 -1.97
N MET A 148 -8.97 10.97 -3.08
CA MET A 148 -7.58 10.96 -3.49
C MET A 148 -7.03 12.35 -3.84
N LYS A 149 -7.84 13.21 -4.47
CA LYS A 149 -7.48 14.62 -4.73
C LYS A 149 -7.35 15.40 -3.43
N ILE A 150 -8.30 15.26 -2.51
CA ILE A 150 -8.27 15.87 -1.18
C ILE A 150 -7.03 15.39 -0.40
N ALA A 151 -6.72 14.09 -0.50
CA ALA A 151 -5.54 13.49 0.13
C ALA A 151 -4.22 13.83 -0.56
N ASN A 152 -4.21 14.77 -1.52
CA ASN A 152 -3.01 15.16 -2.26
C ASN A 152 -2.28 13.98 -2.91
N GLY A 153 -3.03 12.97 -3.37
CA GLY A 153 -2.50 11.76 -3.97
C GLY A 153 -1.60 12.04 -5.19
N ILE A 154 -0.63 11.19 -5.41
CA ILE A 154 0.32 11.27 -6.54
C ILE A 154 -0.18 10.40 -7.68
N GLY A 155 -0.49 11.03 -8.82
CA GLY A 155 -0.96 10.33 -10.02
C GLY A 155 0.18 9.91 -10.92
N VAL A 156 0.29 8.60 -11.19
CA VAL A 156 1.27 8.05 -12.14
C VAL A 156 0.56 7.61 -13.41
N LYS A 157 1.02 8.08 -14.57
CA LYS A 157 0.50 7.60 -15.87
C LYS A 157 1.44 6.51 -16.40
N LYS A 158 0.94 5.51 -17.06
CA LYS A 158 1.72 4.40 -17.62
C LYS A 158 2.26 4.80 -19.01
N GLY A 159 3.55 4.71 -19.23
CA GLY A 159 4.13 4.71 -20.58
C GLY A 159 4.65 6.04 -21.17
N GLU A 160 4.51 7.17 -20.51
CA GLU A 160 5.07 8.44 -21.03
C GLU A 160 6.50 8.66 -20.48
N GLY A 161 7.49 8.75 -21.36
CA GLY A 161 8.85 9.17 -20.98
C GLY A 161 8.83 10.61 -20.44
N GLY A 162 9.48 10.82 -19.29
CA GLY A 162 9.50 12.13 -18.62
C GLY A 162 8.64 12.25 -17.37
N GLN A 163 7.81 11.26 -17.06
CA GLN A 163 6.95 11.28 -15.88
C GLN A 163 7.69 11.08 -14.54
N PHE A 164 8.87 10.48 -14.58
CA PHE A 164 9.67 10.28 -13.38
C PHE A 164 9.98 11.60 -12.66
N GLU A 165 10.28 12.66 -13.43
CA GLU A 165 10.59 13.97 -12.87
C GLU A 165 9.36 14.61 -12.20
N GLY A 166 8.21 14.59 -12.83
CA GLY A 166 6.98 15.15 -12.23
C GLY A 166 6.49 14.37 -11.01
N VAL A 167 6.73 13.06 -10.94
CA VAL A 167 6.44 12.25 -9.74
C VAL A 167 7.45 12.57 -8.64
N ARG A 168 8.73 12.69 -8.99
CA ARG A 168 9.81 13.06 -8.07
C ARG A 168 9.55 14.42 -7.42
N GLU A 169 9.21 15.44 -8.21
CA GLU A 169 8.87 16.78 -7.70
C GLU A 169 7.70 16.74 -6.71
N GLN A 170 6.65 15.99 -7.01
CA GLN A 170 5.53 15.82 -6.10
C GLN A 170 5.97 15.13 -4.80
N MET A 171 6.82 14.12 -4.88
CA MET A 171 7.33 13.43 -3.69
C MET A 171 8.20 14.36 -2.82
N LEU A 172 9.07 15.16 -3.42
CA LEU A 172 9.88 16.15 -2.72
C LEU A 172 8.99 17.19 -2.00
N ASP A 173 7.93 17.68 -2.67
CA ASP A 173 6.96 18.59 -2.03
C ASP A 173 6.28 17.91 -0.83
N ARG A 174 5.86 16.64 -0.95
CA ARG A 174 5.26 15.91 0.19
C ARG A 174 6.24 15.72 1.33
N ALA A 175 7.48 15.33 1.03
CA ALA A 175 8.54 15.18 2.03
C ALA A 175 8.80 16.49 2.76
N ALA A 176 8.91 17.60 2.05
CA ALA A 176 9.11 18.93 2.63
C ALA A 176 7.97 19.38 3.56
N ARG A 177 6.74 18.90 3.32
CA ARG A 177 5.56 19.16 4.16
C ARG A 177 5.34 18.12 5.26
N GLY A 178 6.26 17.18 5.44
CA GLY A 178 6.12 16.10 6.43
C GLY A 178 5.05 15.05 6.08
N VAL A 179 4.62 14.99 4.80
CA VAL A 179 3.61 14.02 4.35
C VAL A 179 4.29 12.78 3.81
N SER A 180 3.94 11.63 4.36
CA SER A 180 4.41 10.32 3.90
C SER A 180 3.74 9.91 2.58
N VAL A 181 4.34 8.94 1.90
CA VAL A 181 3.81 8.42 0.64
C VAL A 181 3.56 6.92 0.77
N LEU A 182 2.35 6.47 0.51
CA LEU A 182 2.01 5.06 0.42
C LEU A 182 2.19 4.58 -1.03
N VAL A 183 2.97 3.54 -1.21
CA VAL A 183 3.20 2.90 -2.50
C VAL A 183 3.00 1.39 -2.44
N PHE A 184 2.63 0.82 -3.56
CA PHE A 184 2.57 -0.62 -3.76
C PHE A 184 3.71 -1.01 -4.71
N PRO A 185 4.85 -1.50 -4.20
CA PRO A 185 6.02 -1.74 -5.03
C PRO A 185 5.84 -2.85 -6.06
N GLU A 186 4.85 -3.71 -5.88
CA GLU A 186 4.41 -4.72 -6.85
C GLU A 186 3.83 -4.10 -8.13
N GLY A 187 3.25 -2.89 -8.05
CA GLY A 187 2.65 -2.15 -9.16
C GLY A 187 1.30 -2.70 -9.66
N ARG A 188 0.81 -3.79 -9.11
CA ARG A 188 -0.53 -4.35 -9.35
C ARG A 188 -0.97 -5.24 -8.18
N ARG A 189 -2.27 -5.48 -8.05
CA ARG A 189 -2.80 -6.44 -7.08
C ARG A 189 -2.50 -7.88 -7.51
N THR A 190 -2.10 -8.71 -6.56
CA THR A 190 -1.91 -10.14 -6.76
C THR A 190 -3.21 -10.82 -7.22
N GLN A 191 -3.09 -11.96 -7.90
CA GLN A 191 -4.22 -12.79 -8.32
C GLN A 191 -4.39 -14.06 -7.47
N ASN A 192 -3.33 -14.47 -6.77
CA ASN A 192 -3.28 -15.70 -5.98
C ASN A 192 -2.95 -15.46 -4.49
N GLY A 193 -2.81 -14.21 -4.08
CA GLY A 193 -2.48 -13.82 -2.71
C GLY A 193 -0.98 -13.76 -2.38
N ARG A 194 -0.11 -14.25 -3.27
CA ARG A 194 1.34 -14.24 -3.07
C ARG A 194 1.95 -12.88 -3.41
N ILE A 195 3.10 -12.61 -2.85
CA ILE A 195 3.82 -11.36 -3.03
C ILE A 195 4.54 -11.35 -4.36
N LEU A 196 4.29 -10.33 -5.17
CA LEU A 196 4.94 -10.13 -6.45
C LEU A 196 6.33 -9.45 -6.28
N PRO A 197 7.20 -9.53 -7.30
CA PRO A 197 8.48 -8.84 -7.27
C PRO A 197 8.33 -7.33 -7.04
N PHE A 198 9.16 -6.79 -6.15
CA PHE A 198 9.16 -5.36 -5.85
C PHE A 198 9.94 -4.59 -6.93
N LYS A 199 9.30 -3.59 -7.52
CA LYS A 199 9.88 -2.78 -8.60
C LYS A 199 10.94 -1.84 -8.08
N ARG A 200 12.16 -1.97 -8.61
CA ARG A 200 13.32 -1.11 -8.30
C ARG A 200 13.00 0.39 -8.36
N GLY A 201 12.19 0.81 -9.33
CA GLY A 201 11.85 2.23 -9.53
C GLY A 201 11.25 2.92 -8.29
N VAL A 202 10.56 2.18 -7.43
CA VAL A 202 10.03 2.71 -6.16
C VAL A 202 11.15 3.14 -5.23
N PHE A 203 12.20 2.34 -5.11
CA PHE A 203 13.34 2.61 -4.22
C PHE A 203 14.27 3.70 -4.78
N LEU A 204 14.40 3.80 -6.11
CA LEU A 204 15.05 4.93 -6.76
C LEU A 204 14.34 6.25 -6.45
N MET A 205 13.01 6.28 -6.57
CA MET A 205 12.23 7.47 -6.21
C MET A 205 12.40 7.87 -4.74
N ALA A 206 12.43 6.88 -3.84
CA ALA A 206 12.64 7.14 -2.41
C ALA A 206 14.02 7.78 -2.16
N ARG A 207 15.09 7.24 -2.76
CA ARG A 207 16.44 7.81 -2.65
C ARG A 207 16.50 9.22 -3.20
N ASP A 208 15.96 9.43 -4.40
CA ASP A 208 16.01 10.73 -5.07
C ASP A 208 15.20 11.81 -4.37
N ALA A 209 14.17 11.40 -3.61
CA ALA A 209 13.40 12.26 -2.71
C ALA A 209 13.99 12.33 -1.29
N GLU A 210 15.14 11.70 -1.02
CA GLU A 210 15.75 11.58 0.31
C GLU A 210 14.78 11.09 1.40
N MET A 211 13.78 10.29 1.00
CA MET A 211 12.73 9.81 1.86
C MET A 211 13.07 8.40 2.37
N PRO A 212 13.10 8.13 3.67
CA PRO A 212 13.31 6.77 4.16
C PRO A 212 12.16 5.86 3.72
N VAL A 213 12.45 4.59 3.53
CA VAL A 213 11.41 3.58 3.25
C VAL A 213 11.01 2.86 4.53
N CYS A 214 9.73 2.48 4.61
CA CYS A 214 9.17 1.72 5.71
C CYS A 214 8.35 0.57 5.15
N VAL A 215 8.60 -0.66 5.60
CA VAL A 215 7.75 -1.79 5.21
C VAL A 215 6.41 -1.71 5.95
N LEU A 216 5.31 -1.90 5.21
CA LEU A 216 3.98 -2.13 5.75
C LEU A 216 3.51 -3.50 5.19
N ALA A 217 3.74 -4.55 5.95
CA ALA A 217 3.36 -5.90 5.55
C ALA A 217 1.97 -6.25 6.11
N VAL A 218 1.03 -6.62 5.24
CA VAL A 218 -0.35 -6.93 5.64
C VAL A 218 -0.74 -8.31 5.16
N ARG A 219 -1.04 -9.20 6.10
CA ARG A 219 -1.53 -10.56 5.84
C ARG A 219 -3.04 -10.68 6.11
N GLY A 220 -3.67 -11.67 5.52
CA GLY A 220 -5.08 -12.00 5.74
C GLY A 220 -6.08 -11.26 4.84
N LEU A 221 -5.71 -10.14 4.21
CA LEU A 221 -6.61 -9.41 3.33
C LEU A 221 -7.03 -10.18 2.08
N TRP A 222 -6.19 -11.09 1.57
CA TRP A 222 -6.55 -11.99 0.48
C TRP A 222 -7.74 -12.86 0.84
N GLY A 223 -7.78 -13.40 2.04
CA GLY A 223 -8.94 -14.17 2.55
C GLY A 223 -10.18 -13.33 2.78
N THR A 224 -10.01 -12.04 3.11
CA THR A 224 -11.12 -11.12 3.41
C THR A 224 -11.81 -10.61 2.15
N LEU A 225 -11.06 -10.14 1.17
CA LEU A 225 -11.61 -9.63 -0.09
C LEU A 225 -10.60 -9.80 -1.23
N ARG A 226 -10.86 -10.75 -2.11
CA ARG A 226 -10.05 -11.03 -3.30
C ARG A 226 -10.26 -10.01 -4.41
N ARG A 227 -9.33 -9.98 -5.33
CA ARG A 227 -9.48 -9.20 -6.57
C ARG A 227 -10.71 -9.66 -7.35
N ASN A 228 -11.49 -8.72 -7.84
CA ASN A 228 -12.72 -8.92 -8.62
C ASN A 228 -13.87 -9.59 -7.84
N GLU A 229 -13.76 -9.73 -6.53
CA GLU A 229 -14.87 -10.16 -5.67
C GLU A 229 -15.47 -8.96 -4.93
N TRP A 230 -16.68 -9.16 -4.40
CA TRP A 230 -17.39 -8.19 -3.60
C TRP A 230 -17.82 -8.73 -2.22
N VAL A 231 -17.65 -10.04 -2.01
CA VAL A 231 -18.02 -10.71 -0.76
C VAL A 231 -16.91 -10.52 0.25
N LEU A 232 -17.21 -9.78 1.32
CA LEU A 232 -16.34 -9.64 2.47
C LEU A 232 -16.43 -10.90 3.34
N ARG A 233 -15.31 -11.51 3.64
CA ARG A 233 -15.21 -12.70 4.49
C ARG A 233 -14.45 -12.37 5.78
N PRO A 234 -14.76 -13.00 6.91
CA PRO A 234 -13.95 -12.83 8.11
C PRO A 234 -12.55 -13.40 7.86
N GLY A 235 -11.53 -12.66 8.32
CA GLY A 235 -10.13 -13.07 8.19
C GLY A 235 -9.31 -12.48 9.33
N ASP A 236 -8.23 -13.15 9.70
CA ASP A 236 -7.23 -12.60 10.63
C ASP A 236 -6.35 -11.63 9.86
N VAL A 237 -6.75 -10.35 9.85
CA VAL A 237 -5.99 -9.30 9.19
C VAL A 237 -4.96 -8.76 10.18
N ARG A 238 -3.68 -8.90 9.83
CA ARG A 238 -2.57 -8.39 10.64
C ARG A 238 -1.70 -7.49 9.81
N ALA A 239 -1.39 -6.32 10.34
CA ALA A 239 -0.52 -5.34 9.72
C ALA A 239 0.72 -5.15 10.60
N TYR A 240 1.89 -5.25 9.99
CA TYR A 240 3.15 -4.92 10.62
C TYR A 240 3.76 -3.70 9.94
N VAL A 241 4.08 -2.67 10.74
CA VAL A 241 4.75 -1.44 10.30
C VAL A 241 6.19 -1.48 10.82
N GLY A 242 7.14 -1.57 9.90
CA GLY A 242 8.56 -1.70 10.23
C GLY A 242 9.24 -0.38 10.61
N PRO A 243 10.56 -0.41 10.83
CA PRO A 243 11.38 0.78 11.03
C PRO A 243 11.53 1.57 9.73
N GLN A 244 11.90 2.84 9.86
CA GLN A 244 12.30 3.68 8.74
C GLN A 244 13.75 3.40 8.36
N ILE A 245 13.98 2.98 7.13
CA ILE A 245 15.30 2.63 6.58
C ILE A 245 15.75 3.74 5.65
N GLU A 246 16.91 4.31 5.93
CA GLU A 246 17.50 5.40 5.15
C GLU A 246 17.86 4.95 3.73
N THR A 247 17.40 5.70 2.75
CA THR A 247 17.74 5.48 1.33
C THR A 247 18.87 6.41 0.86
N ARG A 248 19.06 7.53 1.53
CA ARG A 248 20.10 8.50 1.19
C ARG A 248 21.49 7.86 1.19
N GLY A 249 22.24 8.07 0.12
CA GLY A 249 23.61 7.57 -0.04
C GLY A 249 23.70 6.08 -0.42
N LEU A 250 22.59 5.37 -0.59
CA LEU A 250 22.63 4.01 -1.10
C LEU A 250 23.01 3.98 -2.57
N SER A 251 23.95 3.09 -2.92
CA SER A 251 24.26 2.77 -4.31
C SER A 251 23.12 2.04 -5.00
N ASP A 252 23.14 1.96 -6.32
CA ASP A 252 22.15 1.23 -7.10
C ASP A 252 22.07 -0.25 -6.70
N ALA A 253 23.23 -0.90 -6.46
CA ALA A 253 23.28 -2.28 -5.99
C ALA A 253 22.67 -2.45 -4.59
N GLN A 254 22.86 -1.49 -3.70
CA GLN A 254 22.23 -1.50 -2.38
C GLN A 254 20.72 -1.26 -2.45
N LEU A 255 20.23 -0.45 -3.40
CA LEU A 255 18.78 -0.29 -3.62
C LEU A 255 18.14 -1.58 -4.17
N ASP A 256 18.84 -2.28 -5.05
CA ASP A 256 18.39 -3.59 -5.55
C ASP A 256 18.31 -4.62 -4.41
N GLU A 257 19.31 -4.60 -3.51
CA GLU A 257 19.32 -5.45 -2.32
C GLU A 257 18.20 -5.07 -1.34
N LEU A 258 17.99 -3.78 -1.10
CA LEU A 258 16.90 -3.27 -0.27
C LEU A 258 15.53 -3.75 -0.77
N ALA A 259 15.29 -3.66 -2.08
CA ALA A 259 14.06 -4.15 -2.71
C ALA A 259 13.86 -5.65 -2.50
N ARG A 260 14.90 -6.46 -2.73
CA ARG A 260 14.87 -7.93 -2.55
C ARG A 260 14.65 -8.31 -1.10
N ARG A 261 15.32 -7.66 -0.15
CA ARG A 261 15.19 -7.93 1.28
C ARG A 261 13.79 -7.56 1.79
N MET A 262 13.28 -6.39 1.40
CA MET A 262 11.94 -5.95 1.77
C MET A 262 10.86 -6.87 1.19
N GLN A 263 11.01 -7.31 -0.06
CA GLN A 263 10.13 -8.31 -0.66
C GLN A 263 10.16 -9.63 0.11
N ARG A 264 11.35 -10.17 0.42
CA ARG A 264 11.51 -11.43 1.17
C ARG A 264 10.86 -11.32 2.56
N PHE A 265 11.15 -10.26 3.30
CA PHE A 265 10.52 -10.00 4.59
C PHE A 265 8.99 -9.99 4.48
N THR A 266 8.46 -9.26 3.48
CA THR A 266 7.01 -9.17 3.25
C THR A 266 6.42 -10.52 2.90
N SER A 267 7.07 -11.31 2.02
CA SER A 267 6.62 -12.65 1.64
C SER A 267 6.61 -13.59 2.85
N ASN A 268 7.68 -13.62 3.64
CA ASN A 268 7.75 -14.46 4.86
C ASN A 268 6.63 -14.14 5.84
N TYR A 269 6.36 -12.84 6.07
CA TYR A 269 5.28 -12.42 6.97
C TYR A 269 3.89 -12.72 6.40
N VAL A 270 3.64 -12.36 5.14
CA VAL A 270 2.30 -12.46 4.53
C VAL A 270 1.93 -13.91 4.26
N GLU A 271 2.83 -14.68 3.67
CA GLU A 271 2.56 -16.03 3.19
C GLU A 271 2.71 -17.09 4.29
N HIS A 272 3.69 -16.91 5.20
CA HIS A 272 4.04 -17.91 6.22
C HIS A 272 3.75 -17.45 7.65
N GLY A 273 3.48 -16.17 7.88
CA GLY A 273 3.27 -15.61 9.22
C GLY A 273 4.56 -15.47 10.03
N ILE A 274 5.71 -15.51 9.37
CA ILE A 274 7.03 -15.41 10.01
C ILE A 274 7.44 -13.95 10.03
N LEU A 275 7.53 -13.36 11.22
CA LEU A 275 8.09 -12.03 11.43
C LEU A 275 9.61 -12.17 11.63
N GLY A 276 10.37 -11.89 10.59
CA GLY A 276 11.82 -11.83 10.65
C GLY A 276 12.33 -10.55 11.33
N ASP A 277 13.66 -10.37 11.38
CA ASP A 277 14.27 -9.11 11.87
C ASP A 277 14.02 -7.99 10.84
N PRO A 278 13.19 -6.97 11.13
CA PRO A 278 12.92 -5.89 10.20
C PRO A 278 14.13 -4.98 9.96
N LEU A 279 15.13 -4.99 10.85
CA LEU A 279 16.36 -4.23 10.67
C LEU A 279 17.30 -4.88 9.64
N ALA A 280 17.17 -6.19 9.41
CA ALA A 280 17.93 -6.89 8.36
C ALA A 280 17.48 -6.51 6.93
N ILE A 281 16.38 -5.76 6.77
CA ILE A 281 15.97 -5.17 5.50
C ILE A 281 16.99 -4.13 5.03
N ASP A 282 17.67 -3.42 5.94
CA ASP A 282 18.70 -2.44 5.59
C ASP A 282 19.91 -3.15 4.93
N PRO A 283 20.26 -2.81 3.67
CA PRO A 283 21.33 -3.48 2.93
C PRO A 283 22.73 -3.22 3.50
N ARG A 284 22.87 -2.29 4.43
CA ARG A 284 24.13 -2.02 5.16
C ARG A 284 24.34 -2.95 6.36
N ARG A 285 23.34 -3.74 6.72
CA ARG A 285 23.38 -4.71 7.82
C ARG A 285 23.50 -6.13 7.26
N PRO A 286 23.94 -7.12 8.09
CA PRO A 286 23.83 -8.52 7.73
C PRO A 286 22.39 -8.91 7.39
N ALA A 287 22.22 -9.89 6.52
CA ALA A 287 20.89 -10.38 6.10
C ALA A 287 20.33 -11.46 7.03
N ASP A 288 20.99 -11.70 8.16
CA ASP A 288 20.63 -12.74 9.10
C ASP A 288 19.27 -12.42 9.74
N GLY A 289 18.36 -13.38 9.76
CA GLY A 289 17.04 -13.23 10.36
C GLY A 289 15.93 -12.65 9.45
N LEU A 290 16.19 -12.50 8.13
CA LEU A 290 15.15 -12.13 7.16
C LEU A 290 14.15 -13.26 6.92
#